data_931e14a17604aac8c4c637025d5d6801
#
_entry.id   931e14a17604aac8c4c637025d5d6801
#
_cell.length_a   1.000
_cell.length_b   1.000
_cell.length_c   1.000
_cell.angle_alpha   90.00
_cell.angle_beta   90.00
_cell.angle_gamma   90.00
#
_symmetry.space_group_name_H-M   'P 1'
#
loop_
_entity.id
_entity.type
_entity.pdbx_description
1 polymer ?
#
loop_
_entity_poly.entity_id
_entity_poly.type
_entity_poly.pdbx_seq_one_letter_code
_entity_poly.pdbx_strand_id
1 'polypeptide(L)'
;GAALRCTGAECPAQLSRNLAHFVSREAMNIDGLGSAILDQLIEQKMVSNPADLYRLDYAAFAELPGQGKKSAANLEAAIEASKQNDLSRLLCALGIRQVGSKAAKVLAATFGSLDALQNAALEDLTAVPDIGETTAQNILDYFASPQSQDLIERLREAGVNFLSTNRITDTRFVGKTFVLTGALSLFTREEATEKIESLGGKAASSVSKKTTYVVAGENAGSKLKKANELGIPVLSEQEFLELLQ
;
A
#
# COMPACT_ATOMS: atom_id res chain seq x y z
N GLY A 1 -5.50 -28.51 12.53
CA GLY A 1 -4.47 -28.43 13.59
C GLY A 1 -4.16 -26.96 13.85
N ALA A 2 -4.32 -26.49 15.07
CA ALA A 2 -3.93 -25.15 15.47
C ALA A 2 -2.40 -25.05 15.37
N ALA A 3 -1.91 -24.20 14.46
CA ALA A 3 -0.49 -23.91 14.38
C ALA A 3 -0.07 -23.18 15.68
N LEU A 4 0.82 -23.79 16.45
CA LEU A 4 1.48 -23.14 17.59
C LEU A 4 2.23 -21.92 17.08
N ARG A 5 1.72 -20.72 17.37
CA ARG A 5 2.37 -19.46 17.03
C ARG A 5 3.17 -19.00 18.26
N CYS A 6 4.46 -18.79 18.06
CA CYS A 6 5.29 -18.14 19.06
C CYS A 6 4.74 -16.72 19.28
N THR A 7 4.36 -16.38 20.51
CA THR A 7 3.83 -15.06 20.89
C THR A 7 4.91 -14.13 21.45
N GLY A 8 6.16 -14.59 21.53
CA GLY A 8 7.28 -13.81 22.03
C GLY A 8 7.71 -12.74 21.02
N ALA A 9 7.76 -11.49 21.43
CA ALA A 9 8.19 -10.34 20.59
C ALA A 9 9.63 -10.49 20.06
N GLU A 10 10.45 -11.31 20.71
CA GLU A 10 11.86 -11.57 20.36
C GLU A 10 12.08 -12.90 19.59
N CYS A 11 10.99 -13.53 19.07
CA CYS A 11 11.14 -14.79 18.36
C CYS A 11 11.78 -14.55 16.96
N PRO A 12 12.96 -15.14 16.64
CA PRO A 12 13.64 -14.96 15.35
C PRO A 12 12.74 -15.33 14.15
N ALA A 13 11.91 -16.36 14.28
CA ALA A 13 10.97 -16.75 13.24
C ALA A 13 9.85 -15.74 13.01
N GLN A 14 9.50 -14.94 14.01
CA GLN A 14 8.54 -13.85 13.86
C GLN A 14 9.21 -12.62 13.23
N LEU A 15 10.43 -12.33 13.63
CA LEU A 15 11.23 -11.26 13.03
C LEU A 15 11.48 -11.53 11.54
N SER A 16 11.88 -12.74 11.17
CA SER A 16 12.09 -13.13 9.77
C SER A 16 10.81 -12.93 8.93
N ARG A 17 9.65 -13.34 9.46
CA ARG A 17 8.35 -13.14 8.77
C ARG A 17 7.97 -11.66 8.65
N ASN A 18 8.20 -10.88 9.70
CA ASN A 18 7.90 -9.44 9.68
C ASN A 18 8.80 -8.71 8.68
N LEU A 19 10.09 -9.04 8.63
CA LEU A 19 11.02 -8.50 7.65
C LEU A 19 10.67 -8.92 6.23
N ALA A 20 10.34 -10.22 6.01
CA ALA A 20 9.92 -10.72 4.71
C ALA A 20 8.65 -10.01 4.21
N HIS A 21 7.69 -9.75 5.10
CA HIS A 21 6.50 -8.96 4.76
C HIS A 21 6.88 -7.52 4.42
N PHE A 22 7.70 -6.87 5.25
CA PHE A 22 8.12 -5.48 5.07
C PHE A 22 8.80 -5.25 3.71
N VAL A 23 9.69 -6.15 3.28
CA VAL A 23 10.42 -6.04 2.01
C VAL A 23 9.64 -6.54 0.81
N SER A 24 8.49 -7.17 1.00
CA SER A 24 7.70 -7.79 -0.06
C SER A 24 7.27 -6.80 -1.14
N ARG A 25 6.92 -7.33 -2.32
CA ARG A 25 6.48 -6.56 -3.48
C ARG A 25 5.24 -5.70 -3.20
N GLU A 26 4.34 -6.14 -2.35
CA GLU A 26 3.12 -5.40 -1.96
C GLU A 26 3.37 -4.34 -0.89
N ALA A 27 4.48 -4.43 -0.19
CA ALA A 27 4.92 -3.50 0.85
C ALA A 27 6.03 -2.57 0.32
N MET A 28 7.20 -2.53 0.93
CA MET A 28 8.27 -1.60 0.54
C MET A 28 9.00 -2.00 -0.75
N ASN A 29 8.79 -3.20 -1.28
CA ASN A 29 9.35 -3.69 -2.54
C ASN A 29 10.89 -3.53 -2.62
N ILE A 30 11.56 -4.05 -1.63
CA ILE A 30 13.04 -4.03 -1.56
C ILE A 30 13.57 -5.32 -2.18
N ASP A 31 14.03 -5.23 -3.42
CA ASP A 31 14.62 -6.38 -4.11
C ASP A 31 15.99 -6.76 -3.49
N GLY A 32 16.33 -8.03 -3.59
CA GLY A 32 17.60 -8.55 -3.10
C GLY A 32 17.59 -9.08 -1.66
N LEU A 33 16.43 -9.04 -0.98
CA LEU A 33 16.24 -9.55 0.39
C LEU A 33 15.31 -10.77 0.42
N GLY A 34 15.75 -11.89 -0.17
CA GLY A 34 15.05 -13.17 -0.02
C GLY A 34 15.15 -13.72 1.41
N SER A 35 14.29 -14.70 1.76
CA SER A 35 14.22 -15.26 3.11
C SER A 35 15.58 -15.73 3.66
N ALA A 36 16.37 -16.42 2.82
CA ALA A 36 17.70 -16.90 3.23
C ALA A 36 18.68 -15.75 3.60
N ILE A 37 18.59 -14.61 2.91
CA ILE A 37 19.40 -13.43 3.19
C ILE A 37 18.91 -12.74 4.47
N LEU A 38 17.59 -12.63 4.64
CA LEU A 38 17.01 -12.08 5.88
C LEU A 38 17.41 -12.92 7.10
N ASP A 39 17.39 -14.24 6.97
CA ASP A 39 17.82 -15.13 8.06
C ASP A 39 19.30 -14.93 8.39
N GLN A 40 20.20 -14.79 7.39
CA GLN A 40 21.60 -14.46 7.61
C GLN A 40 21.79 -13.11 8.34
N LEU A 41 21.05 -12.07 7.92
CA LEU A 41 21.09 -10.75 8.56
C LEU A 41 20.68 -10.81 10.04
N ILE A 42 19.65 -11.61 10.36
CA ILE A 42 19.18 -11.83 11.72
C ILE A 42 20.22 -12.60 12.54
N GLU A 43 20.76 -13.70 12.01
CA GLU A 43 21.78 -14.52 12.66
C GLU A 43 23.05 -13.73 12.97
N GLN A 44 23.47 -12.87 12.05
CA GLN A 44 24.62 -11.97 12.24
C GLN A 44 24.30 -10.73 13.07
N LYS A 45 23.07 -10.61 13.58
CA LYS A 45 22.58 -9.46 14.38
C LYS A 45 22.73 -8.11 13.65
N MET A 46 22.73 -8.13 12.33
CA MET A 46 22.77 -6.92 11.51
C MET A 46 21.41 -6.22 11.47
N VAL A 47 20.33 -6.98 11.66
CA VAL A 47 18.94 -6.48 11.62
C VAL A 47 18.17 -7.10 12.77
N SER A 48 17.51 -6.26 13.58
CA SER A 48 16.63 -6.62 14.69
C SER A 48 15.19 -6.10 14.50
N ASN A 49 15.00 -5.13 13.59
CA ASN A 49 13.70 -4.62 13.17
C ASN A 49 13.79 -4.06 11.73
N PRO A 50 12.66 -3.75 11.09
CA PRO A 50 12.66 -3.24 9.71
C PRO A 50 13.43 -1.93 9.50
N ALA A 51 13.53 -1.05 10.50
CA ALA A 51 14.26 0.20 10.35
C ALA A 51 15.79 0.00 10.24
N ASP A 52 16.31 -1.12 10.75
CA ASP A 52 17.75 -1.45 10.63
C ASP A 52 18.15 -1.67 9.17
N LEU A 53 17.24 -2.06 8.30
CA LEU A 53 17.50 -2.19 6.86
C LEU A 53 17.98 -0.87 6.24
N TYR A 54 17.48 0.26 6.72
CA TYR A 54 17.86 1.60 6.24
C TYR A 54 19.17 2.12 6.81
N ARG A 55 19.78 1.37 7.72
CA ARG A 55 21.09 1.67 8.34
C ARG A 55 22.07 0.50 8.19
N LEU A 56 21.84 -0.37 7.18
CA LEU A 56 22.63 -1.56 6.95
C LEU A 56 24.06 -1.20 6.59
N ASP A 57 25.02 -1.91 7.19
CA ASP A 57 26.43 -1.87 6.79
C ASP A 57 26.61 -2.71 5.51
N TYR A 58 26.64 -2.04 4.36
CA TYR A 58 26.78 -2.70 3.06
C TYR A 58 28.17 -3.35 2.86
N ALA A 59 29.21 -2.87 3.56
CA ALA A 59 30.52 -3.51 3.51
C ALA A 59 30.48 -4.86 4.23
N ALA A 60 29.90 -4.90 5.43
CA ALA A 60 29.66 -6.13 6.16
C ALA A 60 28.69 -7.07 5.42
N PHE A 61 27.65 -6.54 4.77
CA PHE A 61 26.74 -7.33 3.93
C PHE A 61 27.47 -8.03 2.77
N ALA A 62 28.43 -7.35 2.13
CA ALA A 62 29.18 -7.92 1.01
C ALA A 62 30.06 -9.11 1.40
N GLU A 63 30.39 -9.27 2.68
CA GLU A 63 31.17 -10.39 3.23
C GLU A 63 30.29 -11.60 3.62
N LEU A 64 28.96 -11.49 3.54
CA LEU A 64 28.07 -12.61 3.84
C LEU A 64 28.20 -13.72 2.78
N PRO A 65 28.02 -14.99 3.16
CA PRO A 65 28.05 -16.12 2.23
C PRO A 65 27.09 -15.94 1.04
N GLY A 66 27.63 -16.02 -0.17
CA GLY A 66 26.86 -15.86 -1.40
C GLY A 66 26.57 -14.41 -1.80
N GLN A 67 27.07 -13.43 -1.04
CA GLN A 67 26.98 -12.01 -1.36
C GLN A 67 28.32 -11.49 -1.90
N GLY A 68 28.34 -10.24 -2.31
CA GLY A 68 29.52 -9.55 -2.84
C GLY A 68 29.23 -8.08 -3.10
N LYS A 69 30.24 -7.33 -3.53
CA LYS A 69 30.13 -5.88 -3.76
C LYS A 69 29.00 -5.49 -4.71
N LYS A 70 28.73 -6.30 -5.75
CA LYS A 70 27.65 -6.02 -6.70
C LYS A 70 26.27 -6.20 -6.07
N SER A 71 26.05 -7.27 -5.29
CA SER A 71 24.77 -7.47 -4.60
C SER A 71 24.56 -6.42 -3.50
N ALA A 72 25.62 -6.01 -2.79
CA ALA A 72 25.55 -4.92 -1.82
C ALA A 72 25.14 -3.59 -2.46
N ALA A 73 25.75 -3.22 -3.60
CA ALA A 73 25.38 -1.99 -4.33
C ALA A 73 23.94 -2.05 -4.87
N ASN A 74 23.48 -3.19 -5.37
CA ASN A 74 22.11 -3.35 -5.82
C ASN A 74 21.11 -3.24 -4.65
N LEU A 75 21.43 -3.83 -3.51
CA LEU A 75 20.61 -3.76 -2.31
C LEU A 75 20.53 -2.32 -1.78
N GLU A 76 21.67 -1.62 -1.72
CA GLU A 76 21.72 -0.19 -1.35
C GLU A 76 20.78 0.64 -2.24
N ALA A 77 20.89 0.47 -3.56
CA ALA A 77 20.01 1.18 -4.50
C ALA A 77 18.54 0.85 -4.29
N ALA A 78 18.19 -0.42 -4.02
CA ALA A 78 16.82 -0.84 -3.77
C ALA A 78 16.27 -0.25 -2.45
N ILE A 79 17.08 -0.21 -1.39
CA ILE A 79 16.70 0.39 -0.11
C ILE A 79 16.51 1.90 -0.26
N GLU A 80 17.43 2.61 -0.92
CA GLU A 80 17.28 4.05 -1.18
C GLU A 80 16.05 4.36 -2.02
N ALA A 81 15.79 3.59 -3.07
CA ALA A 81 14.57 3.76 -3.89
C ALA A 81 13.30 3.54 -3.07
N SER A 82 13.29 2.60 -2.13
CA SER A 82 12.13 2.30 -1.30
C SER A 82 11.73 3.46 -0.38
N LYS A 83 12.64 4.36 -0.03
CA LYS A 83 12.34 5.55 0.78
C LYS A 83 11.33 6.49 0.12
N GLN A 84 11.23 6.46 -1.21
CA GLN A 84 10.30 7.29 -2.00
C GLN A 84 8.93 6.65 -2.21
N ASN A 85 8.71 5.44 -1.69
CA ASN A 85 7.42 4.76 -1.80
C ASN A 85 6.28 5.60 -1.20
N ASP A 86 5.09 5.47 -1.80
CA ASP A 86 3.88 6.09 -1.28
C ASP A 86 3.52 5.57 0.12
N LEU A 87 2.90 6.42 0.94
CA LEU A 87 2.43 6.08 2.29
C LEU A 87 1.63 4.78 2.33
N SER A 88 0.83 4.48 1.32
CA SER A 88 0.03 3.25 1.27
C SER A 88 0.89 1.99 1.31
N ARG A 89 2.08 2.03 0.71
CA ARG A 89 3.03 0.92 0.75
C ARG A 89 3.66 0.76 2.13
N LEU A 90 4.01 1.88 2.76
CA LEU A 90 4.51 1.88 4.13
C LEU A 90 3.46 1.34 5.11
N LEU A 91 2.21 1.78 5.02
CA LEU A 91 1.12 1.27 5.87
C LEU A 91 0.92 -0.24 5.71
N CYS A 92 1.01 -0.75 4.47
CA CYS A 92 1.01 -2.19 4.23
C CYS A 92 2.21 -2.87 4.90
N ALA A 93 3.41 -2.29 4.77
CA ALA A 93 4.67 -2.81 5.31
C ALA A 93 4.70 -2.87 6.85
N LEU A 94 4.06 -1.93 7.53
CA LEU A 94 3.95 -1.91 8.99
C LEU A 94 3.22 -3.12 9.58
N GLY A 95 2.46 -3.87 8.75
CA GLY A 95 1.82 -5.11 9.15
C GLY A 95 0.74 -4.94 10.22
N ILE A 96 0.07 -3.79 10.25
CA ILE A 96 -1.05 -3.51 11.15
C ILE A 96 -2.15 -4.56 10.92
N ARG A 97 -2.64 -5.17 11.98
CA ARG A 97 -3.61 -6.25 11.88
C ARG A 97 -4.86 -5.80 11.13
N GLN A 98 -5.30 -6.58 10.14
CA GLN A 98 -6.42 -6.31 9.21
C GLN A 98 -6.20 -5.11 8.26
N VAL A 99 -5.03 -4.52 8.24
CA VAL A 99 -4.67 -3.50 7.24
C VAL A 99 -3.79 -4.14 6.17
N GLY A 100 -4.41 -4.64 5.12
CA GLY A 100 -3.74 -5.10 3.89
C GLY A 100 -3.59 -3.96 2.88
N SER A 101 -3.05 -4.26 1.69
CA SER A 101 -2.77 -3.27 0.64
C SER A 101 -3.98 -2.42 0.25
N LYS A 102 -5.19 -2.99 0.24
CA LYS A 102 -6.42 -2.25 -0.08
C LYS A 102 -6.78 -1.23 1.01
N ALA A 103 -6.80 -1.65 2.28
CA ALA A 103 -7.09 -0.76 3.41
C ALA A 103 -6.00 0.32 3.54
N ALA A 104 -4.73 -0.05 3.35
CA ALA A 104 -3.60 0.87 3.36
C ALA A 104 -3.74 2.00 2.31
N LYS A 105 -4.17 1.67 1.08
CA LYS A 105 -4.43 2.67 0.04
C LYS A 105 -5.54 3.65 0.43
N VAL A 106 -6.66 3.14 0.94
CA VAL A 106 -7.79 3.99 1.35
C VAL A 106 -7.40 4.89 2.51
N LEU A 107 -6.70 4.35 3.53
CA LEU A 107 -6.21 5.13 4.66
C LEU A 107 -5.21 6.21 4.23
N ALA A 108 -4.23 5.85 3.39
CA ALA A 108 -3.26 6.81 2.87
C ALA A 108 -3.91 7.94 2.08
N ALA A 109 -4.87 7.62 1.21
CA ALA A 109 -5.60 8.60 0.43
C ALA A 109 -6.46 9.53 1.30
N THR A 110 -7.12 8.98 2.34
CA THR A 110 -7.99 9.74 3.24
C THR A 110 -7.21 10.69 4.14
N PHE A 111 -6.16 10.19 4.80
CA PHE A 111 -5.41 10.98 5.78
C PHE A 111 -4.24 11.78 5.16
N GLY A 112 -3.72 11.33 4.02
CA GLY A 112 -2.67 12.00 3.27
C GLY A 112 -1.28 11.98 3.91
N SER A 113 -1.16 11.73 5.21
CA SER A 113 0.11 11.57 5.92
C SER A 113 0.00 10.58 7.07
N LEU A 114 1.15 9.96 7.43
CA LEU A 114 1.21 9.08 8.59
C LEU A 114 0.88 9.83 9.88
N ASP A 115 1.34 11.07 10.01
CA ASP A 115 1.09 11.89 11.20
C ASP A 115 -0.41 12.18 11.38
N ALA A 116 -1.12 12.49 10.30
CA ALA A 116 -2.58 12.67 10.35
C ALA A 116 -3.29 11.37 10.77
N LEU A 117 -2.84 10.22 10.25
CA LEU A 117 -3.40 8.91 10.61
C LEU A 117 -3.11 8.55 12.09
N GLN A 118 -1.91 8.86 12.60
CA GLN A 118 -1.56 8.61 14.00
C GLN A 118 -2.39 9.43 15.00
N ASN A 119 -2.83 10.62 14.59
CA ASN A 119 -3.63 11.54 15.40
C ASN A 119 -5.15 11.38 15.17
N ALA A 120 -5.57 10.44 14.33
CA ALA A 120 -6.98 10.20 14.04
C ALA A 120 -7.72 9.60 15.24
N ALA A 121 -8.96 10.03 15.48
CA ALA A 121 -9.82 9.42 16.47
C ALA A 121 -10.50 8.16 15.90
N LEU A 122 -11.11 7.35 16.78
CA LEU A 122 -11.82 6.14 16.38
C LEU A 122 -12.92 6.44 15.35
N GLU A 123 -13.65 7.53 15.57
CA GLU A 123 -14.73 8.00 14.70
C GLU A 123 -14.22 8.34 13.29
N ASP A 124 -13.05 9.00 13.19
CA ASP A 124 -12.44 9.36 11.91
C ASP A 124 -12.05 8.10 11.13
N LEU A 125 -11.48 7.11 11.82
CA LEU A 125 -11.08 5.84 11.23
C LEU A 125 -12.28 5.02 10.75
N THR A 126 -13.35 4.95 11.55
CA THR A 126 -14.57 4.21 11.20
C THR A 126 -15.39 4.88 10.11
N ALA A 127 -15.22 6.18 9.89
CA ALA A 127 -15.82 6.89 8.76
C ALA A 127 -15.16 6.52 7.42
N VAL A 128 -13.95 5.93 7.43
CA VAL A 128 -13.26 5.51 6.21
C VAL A 128 -13.94 4.26 5.61
N PRO A 129 -14.25 4.24 4.30
CA PRO A 129 -14.85 3.08 3.66
C PRO A 129 -14.02 1.80 3.86
N ASP A 130 -14.70 0.68 4.10
CA ASP A 130 -14.10 -0.64 4.35
C ASP A 130 -13.27 -0.75 5.67
N ILE A 131 -13.25 0.28 6.52
CA ILE A 131 -12.62 0.25 7.86
C ILE A 131 -13.70 0.10 8.91
N GLY A 132 -13.82 -1.09 9.48
CA GLY A 132 -14.72 -1.36 10.60
C GLY A 132 -14.07 -1.04 11.96
N GLU A 133 -14.89 -1.03 13.01
CA GLU A 133 -14.46 -0.73 14.38
C GLU A 133 -13.26 -1.57 14.85
N THR A 134 -13.27 -2.87 14.55
CA THR A 134 -12.15 -3.77 14.90
C THR A 134 -10.85 -3.39 14.21
N THR A 135 -10.92 -2.99 12.93
CA THR A 135 -9.73 -2.53 12.18
C THR A 135 -9.25 -1.19 12.70
N ALA A 136 -10.17 -0.27 12.97
CA ALA A 136 -9.86 1.04 13.55
C ALA A 136 -9.17 0.88 14.92
N GLN A 137 -9.67 0.00 15.79
CA GLN A 137 -9.05 -0.27 17.08
C GLN A 137 -7.64 -0.87 16.92
N ASN A 138 -7.43 -1.81 15.99
CA ASN A 138 -6.10 -2.36 15.72
C ASN A 138 -5.11 -1.27 15.24
N ILE A 139 -5.58 -0.27 14.49
CA ILE A 139 -4.75 0.87 14.06
C ILE A 139 -4.34 1.71 15.28
N LEU A 140 -5.30 2.06 16.13
CA LEU A 140 -5.03 2.83 17.35
C LEU A 140 -4.06 2.10 18.28
N ASP A 141 -4.31 0.82 18.54
CA ASP A 141 -3.46 -0.02 19.39
C ASP A 141 -2.03 -0.14 18.83
N TYR A 142 -1.90 -0.26 17.51
CA TYR A 142 -0.61 -0.31 16.85
C TYR A 142 0.19 0.98 17.10
N PHE A 143 -0.40 2.14 16.84
CA PHE A 143 0.28 3.42 17.02
C PHE A 143 0.51 3.80 18.50
N ALA A 144 -0.29 3.28 19.43
CA ALA A 144 -0.09 3.46 20.86
C ALA A 144 1.07 2.61 21.41
N SER A 145 1.51 1.55 20.69
CA SER A 145 2.56 0.66 21.20
C SER A 145 3.94 1.32 21.14
N PRO A 146 4.77 1.24 22.20
CA PRO A 146 6.11 1.81 22.22
C PRO A 146 7.02 1.26 21.10
N GLN A 147 6.85 -0.01 20.76
CA GLN A 147 7.63 -0.67 19.68
C GLN A 147 7.32 -0.08 18.31
N SER A 148 6.04 0.21 18.03
CA SER A 148 5.64 0.84 16.77
C SER A 148 6.10 2.30 16.71
N GLN A 149 6.06 3.02 17.83
CA GLN A 149 6.54 4.39 17.90
C GLN A 149 8.05 4.46 17.64
N ASP A 150 8.85 3.59 18.27
CA ASP A 150 10.29 3.50 18.00
C ASP A 150 10.58 3.15 16.54
N LEU A 151 9.88 2.17 15.97
CA LEU A 151 10.03 1.81 14.57
C LEU A 151 9.73 2.99 13.64
N ILE A 152 8.63 3.69 13.87
CA ILE A 152 8.20 4.83 13.03
C ILE A 152 9.21 5.97 13.12
N GLU A 153 9.69 6.29 14.33
CA GLU A 153 10.68 7.36 14.49
C GLU A 153 11.98 7.03 13.78
N ARG A 154 12.47 5.80 13.89
CA ARG A 154 13.67 5.35 13.18
C ARG A 154 13.51 5.33 11.66
N LEU A 155 12.32 5.01 11.14
CA LEU A 155 12.01 5.12 9.71
C LEU A 155 11.98 6.59 9.26
N ARG A 156 11.46 7.50 10.11
CA ARG A 156 11.46 8.94 9.87
C ARG A 156 12.89 9.48 9.79
N GLU A 157 13.73 9.14 10.76
CA GLU A 157 15.16 9.52 10.77
C GLU A 157 15.91 8.97 9.55
N ALA A 158 15.52 7.81 9.04
CA ALA A 158 16.08 7.22 7.83
C ALA A 158 15.64 7.92 6.53
N GLY A 159 14.69 8.85 6.60
CA GLY A 159 14.17 9.60 5.45
C GLY A 159 13.13 8.85 4.62
N VAL A 160 12.43 7.89 5.21
CA VAL A 160 11.31 7.19 4.55
C VAL A 160 10.15 8.16 4.37
N ASN A 161 9.53 8.15 3.20
CA ASN A 161 8.38 9.01 2.90
C ASN A 161 7.14 8.62 3.71
N PHE A 162 6.55 9.60 4.39
CA PHE A 162 5.33 9.47 5.21
C PHE A 162 4.12 10.16 4.59
N LEU A 163 4.21 10.55 3.33
CA LEU A 163 3.16 11.25 2.63
C LEU A 163 2.55 10.37 1.54
N SER A 164 1.24 10.51 1.34
CA SER A 164 0.56 9.92 0.19
C SER A 164 0.61 10.87 -1.00
N THR A 165 1.03 10.31 -2.14
CA THR A 165 0.97 11.00 -3.43
C THR A 165 -0.45 10.98 -4.01
N ASN A 166 -1.28 10.01 -3.59
CA ASN A 166 -2.65 9.82 -4.03
C ASN A 166 -3.65 10.39 -3.00
N ARG A 167 -3.47 11.65 -2.61
CA ARG A 167 -4.47 12.31 -1.77
C ARG A 167 -5.81 12.36 -2.50
N ILE A 168 -6.89 12.02 -1.77
CA ILE A 168 -8.24 12.42 -2.19
C ILE A 168 -8.30 13.94 -2.04
N THR A 169 -7.98 14.64 -3.12
CA THR A 169 -7.99 16.11 -3.17
C THR A 169 -9.41 16.66 -3.38
N ASP A 170 -10.32 15.78 -3.78
CA ASP A 170 -11.69 16.11 -4.13
C ASP A 170 -12.60 14.90 -3.83
N THR A 171 -13.76 15.15 -3.27
CA THR A 171 -14.74 14.14 -2.86
C THR A 171 -15.87 13.94 -3.87
N ARG A 172 -15.77 14.52 -5.07
CA ARG A 172 -16.79 14.47 -6.13
C ARG A 172 -17.25 13.07 -6.50
N PHE A 173 -16.36 12.09 -6.39
CA PHE A 173 -16.62 10.70 -6.75
C PHE A 173 -16.80 9.78 -5.54
N VAL A 174 -16.84 10.30 -4.33
CA VAL A 174 -17.13 9.50 -3.14
C VAL A 174 -18.46 8.77 -3.30
N GLY A 175 -18.45 7.46 -3.05
CA GLY A 175 -19.60 6.58 -3.23
C GLY A 175 -19.93 6.20 -4.68
N LYS A 176 -19.22 6.74 -5.68
CA LYS A 176 -19.40 6.39 -7.09
C LYS A 176 -18.48 5.26 -7.51
N THR A 177 -19.02 4.31 -8.27
CA THR A 177 -18.23 3.18 -8.83
C THR A 177 -18.22 3.30 -10.34
N PHE A 178 -17.00 3.30 -10.89
CA PHE A 178 -16.73 3.37 -12.34
C PHE A 178 -16.27 2.02 -12.87
N VAL A 179 -16.63 1.70 -14.11
CA VAL A 179 -16.10 0.54 -14.82
C VAL A 179 -15.52 1.00 -16.15
N LEU A 180 -14.27 0.68 -16.41
CA LEU A 180 -13.60 1.01 -17.66
C LEU A 180 -13.74 -0.16 -18.64
N THR A 181 -14.12 0.11 -19.90
CA THR A 181 -14.30 -0.89 -20.95
C THR A 181 -13.79 -0.37 -22.30
N GLY A 182 -13.34 -1.28 -23.16
CA GLY A 182 -12.77 -0.91 -24.44
C GLY A 182 -11.31 -0.41 -24.34
N ALA A 183 -10.74 -0.01 -25.47
CA ALA A 183 -9.44 0.63 -25.53
C ALA A 183 -9.62 2.14 -25.31
N LEU A 184 -8.99 2.69 -24.28
CA LEU A 184 -9.00 4.12 -24.00
C LEU A 184 -7.88 4.77 -24.82
N SER A 185 -8.17 5.89 -25.45
CA SER A 185 -7.24 6.65 -26.31
C SER A 185 -6.64 7.85 -25.60
N LEU A 186 -7.37 8.45 -24.65
CA LEU A 186 -6.96 9.64 -23.90
C LEU A 186 -6.21 9.30 -22.61
N PHE A 187 -6.39 8.08 -22.09
CA PHE A 187 -5.81 7.61 -20.83
C PHE A 187 -5.41 6.14 -20.94
N THR A 188 -4.36 5.74 -20.27
CA THR A 188 -4.18 4.33 -19.91
C THR A 188 -5.24 3.93 -18.86
N ARG A 189 -5.48 2.63 -18.73
CA ARG A 189 -6.41 2.14 -17.67
C ARG A 189 -5.95 2.50 -16.28
N GLU A 190 -4.64 2.49 -16.07
CA GLU A 190 -4.00 2.85 -14.81
C GLU A 190 -4.21 4.33 -14.50
N GLU A 191 -3.92 5.22 -15.43
CA GLU A 191 -4.16 6.67 -15.29
C GLU A 191 -5.64 7.01 -15.03
N ALA A 192 -6.57 6.38 -15.77
CA ALA A 192 -7.99 6.59 -15.56
C ALA A 192 -8.44 6.09 -14.17
N THR A 193 -7.89 4.96 -13.72
CA THR A 193 -8.16 4.43 -12.38
C THR A 193 -7.63 5.36 -11.29
N GLU A 194 -6.39 5.83 -11.41
CA GLU A 194 -5.79 6.78 -10.47
C GLU A 194 -6.59 8.09 -10.37
N LYS A 195 -7.05 8.62 -11.50
CA LYS A 195 -7.90 9.81 -11.52
C LYS A 195 -9.23 9.60 -10.82
N ILE A 196 -9.89 8.46 -11.02
CA ILE A 196 -11.13 8.11 -10.32
C ILE A 196 -10.88 8.01 -8.81
N GLU A 197 -9.82 7.32 -8.41
CA GLU A 197 -9.47 7.09 -7.01
C GLU A 197 -9.03 8.39 -6.32
N SER A 198 -8.31 9.28 -7.00
CA SER A 198 -7.90 10.59 -6.45
C SER A 198 -9.09 11.54 -6.18
N LEU A 199 -10.22 11.31 -6.83
CA LEU A 199 -11.48 12.03 -6.61
C LEU A 199 -12.44 11.29 -5.66
N GLY A 200 -11.95 10.26 -4.95
CA GLY A 200 -12.71 9.48 -3.98
C GLY A 200 -13.62 8.41 -4.58
N GLY A 201 -13.54 8.17 -5.90
CA GLY A 201 -14.30 7.13 -6.59
C GLY A 201 -13.66 5.76 -6.48
N LYS A 202 -14.37 4.75 -6.99
CA LYS A 202 -13.91 3.35 -7.03
C LYS A 202 -13.91 2.85 -8.47
N ALA A 203 -12.77 2.33 -8.93
CA ALA A 203 -12.70 1.60 -10.19
C ALA A 203 -12.98 0.10 -9.96
N ALA A 204 -13.93 -0.47 -10.72
CA ALA A 204 -14.30 -1.87 -10.63
C ALA A 204 -14.03 -2.61 -11.94
N SER A 205 -13.70 -3.89 -11.83
CA SER A 205 -13.40 -4.74 -12.98
C SER A 205 -14.65 -5.26 -13.71
N SER A 206 -15.83 -5.23 -13.07
CA SER A 206 -17.08 -5.77 -13.61
C SER A 206 -18.28 -4.86 -13.38
N VAL A 207 -19.20 -4.86 -14.33
CA VAL A 207 -20.47 -4.10 -14.23
C VAL A 207 -21.46 -4.82 -13.34
N SER A 208 -22.05 -4.10 -12.39
CA SER A 208 -23.08 -4.58 -11.45
C SER A 208 -24.09 -3.46 -11.16
N LYS A 209 -25.18 -3.79 -10.43
CA LYS A 209 -26.17 -2.78 -9.99
C LYS A 209 -25.57 -1.67 -9.10
N LYS A 210 -24.37 -1.87 -8.57
CA LYS A 210 -23.62 -0.87 -7.78
C LYS A 210 -22.75 0.04 -8.64
N THR A 211 -22.64 -0.22 -9.95
CA THR A 211 -21.87 0.62 -10.88
C THR A 211 -22.63 1.91 -11.15
N THR A 212 -21.96 3.05 -10.96
CA THR A 212 -22.54 4.39 -11.18
C THR A 212 -22.34 4.83 -12.62
N TYR A 213 -21.14 4.60 -13.19
CA TYR A 213 -20.81 4.96 -14.56
C TYR A 213 -19.98 3.87 -15.23
N VAL A 214 -20.14 3.74 -16.55
CA VAL A 214 -19.24 2.95 -17.39
C VAL A 214 -18.56 3.90 -18.35
N VAL A 215 -17.22 3.95 -18.34
CA VAL A 215 -16.45 4.71 -19.32
C VAL A 215 -16.08 3.77 -20.47
N ALA A 216 -16.55 4.09 -21.65
CA ALA A 216 -16.40 3.27 -22.86
C ALA A 216 -15.44 3.92 -23.84
N GLY A 217 -14.29 3.25 -24.07
CA GLY A 217 -13.39 3.54 -25.20
C GLY A 217 -13.77 2.73 -26.45
N GLU A 218 -12.85 2.68 -27.40
CA GLU A 218 -13.05 1.95 -28.66
C GLU A 218 -13.20 0.45 -28.41
N ASN A 219 -14.04 -0.19 -29.26
CA ASN A 219 -14.29 -1.63 -29.20
C ASN A 219 -14.79 -2.14 -27.83
N ALA A 220 -15.59 -1.33 -27.13
CA ALA A 220 -16.21 -1.73 -25.87
C ALA A 220 -17.12 -2.96 -26.06
N GLY A 221 -16.80 -4.05 -25.35
CA GLY A 221 -17.42 -5.35 -25.54
C GLY A 221 -18.60 -5.64 -24.58
N SER A 222 -18.57 -6.82 -23.93
CA SER A 222 -19.63 -7.36 -23.07
C SER A 222 -20.00 -6.44 -21.89
N LYS A 223 -19.07 -5.67 -21.35
CA LYS A 223 -19.34 -4.74 -20.23
C LYS A 223 -20.25 -3.60 -20.65
N LEU A 224 -20.11 -3.10 -21.88
CA LEU A 224 -21.00 -2.06 -22.44
C LEU A 224 -22.43 -2.60 -22.61
N LYS A 225 -22.58 -3.82 -23.15
CA LYS A 225 -23.89 -4.48 -23.27
C LYS A 225 -24.58 -4.60 -21.91
N LYS A 226 -23.83 -5.07 -20.92
CA LYS A 226 -24.34 -5.24 -19.56
C LYS A 226 -24.69 -3.91 -18.89
N ALA A 227 -23.96 -2.83 -19.17
CA ALA A 227 -24.30 -1.49 -18.68
C ALA A 227 -25.65 -1.03 -19.23
N ASN A 228 -25.88 -1.19 -20.54
CA ASN A 228 -27.14 -0.86 -21.20
C ASN A 228 -28.30 -1.69 -20.67
N GLU A 229 -28.11 -2.99 -20.45
CA GLU A 229 -29.13 -3.89 -19.86
C GLU A 229 -29.53 -3.46 -18.44
N LEU A 230 -28.59 -2.94 -17.66
CA LEU A 230 -28.81 -2.48 -16.30
C LEU A 230 -29.22 -1.00 -16.19
N GLY A 231 -29.32 -0.29 -17.34
CA GLY A 231 -29.64 1.14 -17.37
C GLY A 231 -28.59 2.03 -16.74
N ILE A 232 -27.31 1.60 -16.73
CA ILE A 232 -26.21 2.35 -16.14
C ILE A 232 -25.72 3.37 -17.15
N PRO A 233 -25.54 4.66 -16.77
CA PRO A 233 -24.98 5.69 -17.62
C PRO A 233 -23.62 5.30 -18.19
N VAL A 234 -23.49 5.43 -19.51
CA VAL A 234 -22.23 5.18 -20.24
C VAL A 234 -21.67 6.52 -20.65
N LEU A 235 -20.42 6.76 -20.29
CA LEU A 235 -19.65 7.97 -20.65
C LEU A 235 -18.65 7.61 -21.74
N SER A 236 -18.51 8.49 -22.71
CA SER A 236 -17.35 8.52 -23.60
C SER A 236 -16.10 8.99 -22.83
N GLU A 237 -14.92 8.80 -23.41
CA GLU A 237 -13.68 9.32 -22.80
C GLU A 237 -13.69 10.85 -22.67
N GLN A 238 -14.33 11.55 -23.61
CA GLN A 238 -14.47 13.01 -23.58
C GLN A 238 -15.37 13.46 -22.41
N GLU A 239 -16.55 12.83 -22.27
CA GLU A 239 -17.46 13.11 -21.15
C GLU A 239 -16.82 12.76 -19.78
N PHE A 240 -16.02 11.69 -19.74
CA PHE A 240 -15.25 11.37 -18.55
C PHE A 240 -14.18 12.43 -18.25
N LEU A 241 -13.48 12.96 -19.28
CA LEU A 241 -12.52 14.05 -19.12
C LEU A 241 -13.18 15.33 -18.58
N GLU A 242 -14.38 15.67 -19.08
CA GLU A 242 -15.16 16.80 -18.57
C GLU A 242 -15.60 16.60 -17.11
N LEU A 243 -15.90 15.38 -16.73
CA LEU A 243 -16.27 15.03 -15.36
C LEU A 243 -15.07 15.11 -14.38
N LEU A 244 -13.86 15.03 -14.91
CA LEU A 244 -12.61 15.15 -14.14
C LEU A 244 -12.18 16.61 -13.90
N GLN A 245 -12.72 17.57 -14.64
CA GLN A 245 -12.45 19.01 -14.50
C GLN A 245 -13.34 19.62 -13.40
#